data_f03cefa8ef2d7bb8d6e5ff4cc43c2003
#
_entry.id   f03cefa8ef2d7bb8d6e5ff4cc43c2003
#
_cell.length_a   1.000
_cell.length_b   1.000
_cell.length_c   1.000
_cell.angle_alpha   90.00
_cell.angle_beta   90.00
_cell.angle_gamma   90.00
#
_symmetry.space_group_name_H-M   'P 1'
#
loop_
_entity.id
_entity.type
_entity.pdbx_description
1 polymer ?
#
loop_
_entity_poly.entity_id
_entity_poly.type
_entity_poly.pdbx_seq_one_letter_code
_entity_poly.pdbx_strand_id
1 'polypeptide(L)'
;VCPCPTGNVVLQTESLPFAEIPQQSKLFVEYQLDPLALKRFYPSAVASHTQIAARIPEVLAHHHADRDLLCDALEEMNRKSGASDKTLENIKLLRESNTVAVVTGQQAGLFTGPLYTIYKALSAVRLTECLRGRGFNAVPVFWIATEDHDFEEVSKTAILERAGELAEVKNEPKRCYENLPVGYVKLDDSIKQTIDELFGELPATEFTGELRTLIEETWQSQTYYGDAFARLVSKLFGAYGLIILCPLDDRLKRLAAPVYVEAIKKSEEIVNALRARSDELQAEGYHAQVLIGEDYFPLFWQAKDHTRNALKRSENGTFKTKDNAREFTLDELAEIAENEPSRFSPSVVLRSVVQDYLLPTVCYFGGAAEIAYFAQSGEVYRILNRPQTTILHRQSFTVVEPKHARTLEKYGLELKDLFTGLENLHPQIVEKYLNNETARLFTEAEQKINVELNRLDQNLSTIEPTLADNLATRRRKILYHIGALRHKFHRAEISRDEVTRRRLETMFAALLPHKHLQERTLNVTNFLDRYGLYFIDWIYEAIDLDDKGHRIIYL
;
A
#
# COMPACT_ATOMS: atom_id res chain seq x y z
N VAL A 1 -17.21 14.41 27.26
CA VAL A 1 -15.82 14.67 27.64
C VAL A 1 -15.17 13.32 27.84
N CYS A 2 -14.53 12.75 26.81
CA CYS A 2 -13.62 11.63 27.02
C CYS A 2 -12.34 12.20 27.64
N PRO A 3 -11.86 11.68 28.76
CA PRO A 3 -10.58 12.09 29.30
C PRO A 3 -9.49 11.67 28.32
N CYS A 4 -8.68 12.64 27.90
CA CYS A 4 -7.44 12.41 27.16
C CYS A 4 -6.58 11.41 27.96
N PRO A 5 -6.31 10.19 27.49
CA PRO A 5 -5.48 9.27 28.26
C PRO A 5 -4.01 9.61 28.02
N THR A 6 -3.44 10.40 28.93
CA THR A 6 -1.99 10.50 29.14
C THR A 6 -1.48 9.25 29.89
N GLY A 7 -1.94 8.07 29.50
CA GLY A 7 -1.52 6.79 30.04
C GLY A 7 -1.36 5.82 28.88
N ASN A 8 -0.41 4.88 28.98
CA ASN A 8 -0.24 3.79 28.01
C ASN A 8 -1.61 3.14 27.73
N VAL A 9 -2.23 3.47 26.62
CA VAL A 9 -3.44 2.80 26.15
C VAL A 9 -2.98 1.43 25.66
N VAL A 10 -3.22 0.39 26.45
CA VAL A 10 -3.02 -0.98 26.00
C VAL A 10 -4.14 -1.28 25.01
N LEU A 11 -3.86 -1.12 23.72
CA LEU A 11 -4.80 -1.48 22.67
C LEU A 11 -4.92 -3.01 22.59
N GLN A 12 -6.15 -3.51 22.56
CA GLN A 12 -6.35 -4.92 22.25
C GLN A 12 -6.03 -5.13 20.78
N THR A 13 -5.16 -6.09 20.50
CA THR A 13 -4.75 -6.42 19.12
C THR A 13 -4.88 -7.91 18.86
N GLU A 14 -5.33 -8.23 17.66
CA GLU A 14 -5.37 -9.60 17.11
C GLU A 14 -4.54 -9.63 15.83
N SER A 15 -4.02 -10.80 15.46
CA SER A 15 -3.26 -10.99 14.22
C SER A 15 -3.98 -11.98 13.31
N LEU A 16 -4.13 -11.60 12.04
CA LEU A 16 -4.71 -12.42 10.98
C LEU A 16 -3.62 -12.73 9.93
N PRO A 17 -3.29 -14.02 9.70
CA PRO A 17 -2.31 -14.38 8.68
C PRO A 17 -2.74 -13.90 7.28
N PHE A 18 -1.80 -13.38 6.48
CA PHE A 18 -2.10 -12.96 5.11
C PHE A 18 -2.61 -14.09 4.22
N ALA A 19 -2.30 -15.33 4.53
CA ALA A 19 -2.84 -16.50 3.84
C ALA A 19 -4.38 -16.65 3.98
N GLU A 20 -4.98 -16.07 5.01
CA GLU A 20 -6.43 -16.05 5.25
C GLU A 20 -7.12 -14.84 4.60
N ILE A 21 -6.36 -13.88 4.06
CA ILE A 21 -6.88 -12.68 3.41
C ILE A 21 -6.97 -12.96 1.90
N PRO A 22 -8.15 -12.85 1.29
CA PRO A 22 -8.32 -13.09 -0.14
C PRO A 22 -7.46 -12.18 -1.03
N GLN A 23 -7.20 -12.64 -2.26
CA GLN A 23 -6.53 -11.87 -3.31
C GLN A 23 -5.06 -11.49 -3.00
N GLN A 24 -4.41 -12.12 -2.03
CA GLN A 24 -2.98 -11.97 -1.84
C GLN A 24 -2.22 -12.79 -2.90
N SER A 25 -1.11 -12.24 -3.43
CA SER A 25 -0.28 -12.99 -4.37
C SER A 25 0.44 -14.13 -3.65
N LYS A 26 0.56 -15.29 -4.32
CA LYS A 26 1.28 -16.45 -3.78
C LYS A 26 2.69 -16.09 -3.32
N LEU A 27 3.44 -15.33 -4.13
CA LEU A 27 4.79 -14.91 -3.81
C LEU A 27 4.85 -14.10 -2.51
N PHE A 28 3.91 -13.17 -2.31
CA PHE A 28 3.85 -12.37 -1.09
C PHE A 28 3.54 -13.23 0.14
N VAL A 29 2.56 -14.12 0.05
CA VAL A 29 2.17 -15.00 1.17
C VAL A 29 3.35 -15.89 1.57
N GLU A 30 4.00 -16.52 0.61
CA GLU A 30 5.15 -17.39 0.87
C GLU A 30 6.35 -16.61 1.43
N TYR A 31 6.58 -15.36 0.94
CA TYR A 31 7.61 -14.48 1.49
C TYR A 31 7.34 -14.11 2.96
N GLN A 32 6.07 -13.89 3.34
CA GLN A 32 5.73 -13.63 4.74
C GLN A 32 5.94 -14.87 5.63
N LEU A 33 5.61 -16.04 5.12
CA LEU A 33 5.76 -17.30 5.88
C LEU A 33 7.23 -17.70 6.06
N ASP A 34 7.97 -17.78 4.99
CA ASP A 34 9.40 -18.15 5.01
C ASP A 34 10.21 -17.40 3.94
N PRO A 35 10.69 -16.19 4.26
CA PRO A 35 11.51 -15.42 3.31
C PRO A 35 12.82 -16.12 2.94
N LEU A 36 13.34 -17.02 3.79
CA LEU A 36 14.59 -17.72 3.52
C LEU A 36 14.44 -18.82 2.47
N ALA A 37 13.26 -19.41 2.33
CA ALA A 37 12.96 -20.35 1.25
C ALA A 37 13.01 -19.68 -0.14
N LEU A 38 12.80 -18.35 -0.18
CA LEU A 38 12.81 -17.56 -1.40
C LEU A 38 14.14 -16.82 -1.67
N LYS A 39 15.24 -17.23 -1.03
CA LYS A 39 16.58 -16.59 -1.20
C LYS A 39 17.05 -16.53 -2.67
N ARG A 40 16.58 -17.44 -3.53
CA ARG A 40 16.85 -17.39 -4.96
C ARG A 40 16.41 -16.06 -5.58
N PHE A 41 15.26 -15.53 -5.13
CA PHE A 41 14.68 -14.27 -5.60
C PHE A 41 15.02 -13.08 -4.71
N TYR A 42 15.32 -13.33 -3.45
CA TYR A 42 15.64 -12.33 -2.43
C TYR A 42 16.92 -12.70 -1.69
N PRO A 43 18.11 -12.50 -2.31
CA PRO A 43 19.40 -12.91 -1.70
C PRO A 43 19.63 -12.32 -0.33
N SER A 44 19.09 -11.13 -0.06
CA SER A 44 19.21 -10.39 1.20
C SER A 44 18.07 -10.66 2.20
N ALA A 45 17.19 -11.64 1.93
CA ALA A 45 16.11 -11.99 2.84
C ALA A 45 16.60 -12.41 4.22
N VAL A 46 15.88 -11.99 5.26
CA VAL A 46 16.13 -12.31 6.66
C VAL A 46 14.89 -12.96 7.29
N ALA A 47 15.10 -13.86 8.25
CA ALA A 47 13.98 -14.51 8.94
C ALA A 47 13.24 -13.56 9.90
N SER A 48 13.98 -12.64 10.52
CA SER A 48 13.46 -11.67 11.49
C SER A 48 14.16 -10.32 11.33
N HIS A 49 13.46 -9.24 11.70
CA HIS A 49 14.00 -7.87 11.72
C HIS A 49 15.28 -7.75 12.55
N THR A 50 15.48 -8.61 13.56
CA THR A 50 16.67 -8.62 14.39
C THR A 50 17.96 -8.95 13.64
N GLN A 51 17.86 -9.61 12.48
CA GLN A 51 19.00 -9.95 11.62
C GLN A 51 19.44 -8.81 10.70
N ILE A 52 18.65 -7.74 10.57
CA ILE A 52 18.95 -6.58 9.73
C ILE A 52 20.30 -5.95 10.10
N ALA A 53 20.62 -5.89 11.39
CA ALA A 53 21.88 -5.31 11.87
C ALA A 53 23.13 -6.02 11.30
N ALA A 54 23.05 -7.30 10.98
CA ALA A 54 24.15 -8.04 10.37
C ALA A 54 24.48 -7.58 8.93
N ARG A 55 23.56 -6.87 8.28
CA ARG A 55 23.73 -6.31 6.93
C ARG A 55 24.45 -4.97 6.93
N ILE A 56 24.54 -4.27 8.07
CA ILE A 56 25.09 -2.92 8.18
C ILE A 56 26.52 -2.82 7.60
N PRO A 57 27.47 -3.71 7.94
CA PRO A 57 28.84 -3.61 7.40
C PRO A 57 28.88 -3.70 5.87
N GLU A 58 28.09 -4.57 5.26
CA GLU A 58 28.04 -4.73 3.82
C GLU A 58 27.44 -3.49 3.14
N VAL A 59 26.34 -2.95 3.68
CA VAL A 59 25.69 -1.74 3.16
C VAL A 59 26.63 -0.54 3.20
N LEU A 60 27.31 -0.33 4.31
CA LEU A 60 28.27 0.77 4.48
C LEU A 60 29.49 0.62 3.57
N ALA A 61 30.00 -0.59 3.36
CA ALA A 61 31.12 -0.86 2.47
C ALA A 61 30.81 -0.57 0.99
N HIS A 62 29.54 -0.66 0.58
CA HIS A 62 29.11 -0.42 -0.80
C HIS A 62 28.47 0.97 -1.03
N HIS A 63 28.35 1.79 0.00
CA HIS A 63 27.83 3.14 -0.12
C HIS A 63 28.97 4.14 -0.41
N HIS A 64 28.97 4.71 -1.61
CA HIS A 64 30.01 5.62 -2.11
C HIS A 64 29.49 7.00 -2.52
N ALA A 65 28.18 7.27 -2.41
CA ALA A 65 27.65 8.60 -2.71
C ALA A 65 28.18 9.64 -1.72
N ASP A 66 28.40 10.85 -2.20
CA ASP A 66 28.82 11.97 -1.38
C ASP A 66 27.74 12.32 -0.34
N ARG A 67 28.01 11.99 0.92
CA ARG A 67 27.08 12.21 2.03
C ARG A 67 26.87 13.69 2.33
N ASP A 68 27.88 14.53 2.12
CA ASP A 68 27.77 15.96 2.39
C ASP A 68 26.82 16.60 1.39
N LEU A 69 26.99 16.35 0.11
CA LEU A 69 26.07 16.83 -0.92
C LEU A 69 24.65 16.26 -0.76
N LEU A 70 24.53 15.00 -0.41
CA LEU A 70 23.24 14.38 -0.10
C LEU A 70 22.56 15.07 1.07
N CYS A 71 23.25 15.24 2.20
CA CYS A 71 22.69 15.82 3.41
C CYS A 71 22.39 17.30 3.27
N ASP A 72 23.19 18.05 2.50
CA ASP A 72 22.89 19.45 2.17
C ASP A 72 21.59 19.57 1.38
N ALA A 73 21.38 18.70 0.39
CA ALA A 73 20.13 18.65 -0.37
C ALA A 73 18.93 18.28 0.53
N LEU A 74 19.10 17.26 1.38
CA LEU A 74 18.06 16.82 2.31
C LEU A 74 17.74 17.91 3.36
N GLU A 75 18.73 18.59 3.89
CA GLU A 75 18.51 19.65 4.89
C GLU A 75 17.67 20.79 4.31
N GLU A 76 18.02 21.29 3.12
CA GLU A 76 17.26 22.35 2.47
C GLU A 76 15.82 21.91 2.17
N MET A 77 15.67 20.71 1.59
CA MET A 77 14.36 20.13 1.25
C MET A 77 13.47 19.96 2.49
N ASN A 78 14.02 19.44 3.58
CA ASN A 78 13.28 19.22 4.81
C ASN A 78 12.95 20.53 5.54
N ARG A 79 13.86 21.51 5.56
CA ARG A 79 13.57 22.88 6.08
C ARG A 79 12.43 23.53 5.31
N LYS A 80 12.42 23.45 3.98
CA LYS A 80 11.34 23.96 3.12
C LYS A 80 9.99 23.28 3.43
N SER A 81 10.01 22.01 3.84
CA SER A 81 8.83 21.24 4.23
C SER A 81 8.40 21.43 5.68
N GLY A 82 9.09 22.25 6.47
CA GLY A 82 8.77 22.51 7.87
C GLY A 82 9.24 21.43 8.83
N ALA A 83 10.40 20.84 8.57
CA ALA A 83 10.98 19.78 9.39
C ALA A 83 11.22 20.20 10.84
N SER A 84 11.04 19.25 11.75
CA SER A 84 11.37 19.38 13.17
C SER A 84 12.88 19.36 13.43
N ASP A 85 13.30 19.80 14.63
CA ASP A 85 14.69 19.69 15.06
C ASP A 85 15.17 18.24 15.04
N LYS A 86 14.35 17.27 15.46
CA LYS A 86 14.66 15.84 15.43
C LYS A 86 14.94 15.33 14.00
N THR A 87 14.21 15.83 13.00
CA THR A 87 14.47 15.50 11.59
C THR A 87 15.83 16.07 11.15
N LEU A 88 16.14 17.32 11.53
CA LEU A 88 17.42 17.93 11.18
C LEU A 88 18.61 17.25 11.90
N GLU A 89 18.43 16.81 13.14
CA GLU A 89 19.40 15.98 13.86
C GLU A 89 19.64 14.65 13.15
N ASN A 90 18.58 14.01 12.64
CA ASN A 90 18.70 12.79 11.85
C ASN A 90 19.46 13.01 10.53
N ILE A 91 19.28 14.14 9.88
CA ILE A 91 20.06 14.49 8.68
C ILE A 91 21.55 14.68 9.04
N LYS A 92 21.85 15.34 10.16
CA LYS A 92 23.22 15.45 10.66
C LYS A 92 23.82 14.08 10.95
N LEU A 93 23.05 13.18 11.60
CA LEU A 93 23.48 11.83 11.88
C LEU A 93 23.74 11.03 10.59
N LEU A 94 22.93 11.23 9.53
CA LEU A 94 23.12 10.58 8.23
C LEU A 94 24.44 10.98 7.57
N ARG A 95 24.98 12.14 7.89
CA ARG A 95 26.28 12.62 7.39
C ARG A 95 27.45 11.76 7.90
N GLU A 96 27.28 11.15 9.07
CA GLU A 96 28.28 10.26 9.65
C GLU A 96 28.41 8.95 8.84
N SER A 97 29.66 8.54 8.55
CA SER A 97 29.96 7.41 7.67
C SER A 97 29.44 6.05 8.16
N ASN A 98 29.21 5.91 9.47
CA ASN A 98 28.70 4.70 10.11
C ASN A 98 27.17 4.68 10.29
N THR A 99 26.45 5.65 9.72
CA THR A 99 24.99 5.73 9.79
C THR A 99 24.35 5.03 8.59
N VAL A 100 23.30 4.24 8.85
CA VAL A 100 22.47 3.60 7.83
C VAL A 100 21.07 4.22 7.78
N ALA A 101 20.38 4.01 6.66
CA ALA A 101 19.01 4.44 6.47
C ALA A 101 18.04 3.25 6.48
N VAL A 102 16.91 3.41 7.18
CA VAL A 102 15.72 2.56 7.03
C VAL A 102 14.74 3.34 6.17
N VAL A 103 14.45 2.81 4.99
CA VAL A 103 13.73 3.55 3.96
C VAL A 103 12.35 2.96 3.72
N THR A 104 11.41 3.81 3.44
CA THR A 104 10.13 3.48 2.82
C THR A 104 9.79 4.53 1.78
N GLY A 105 8.77 4.30 0.98
CA GLY A 105 8.33 5.30 0.02
C GLY A 105 6.91 5.08 -0.45
N GLN A 106 6.30 6.16 -0.94
CA GLN A 106 4.97 6.15 -1.54
C GLN A 106 4.81 7.31 -2.52
N GLN A 107 3.84 7.19 -3.43
CA GLN A 107 3.36 8.30 -4.25
C GLN A 107 2.78 9.41 -3.36
N ALA A 108 2.83 10.65 -3.84
CA ALA A 108 2.27 11.81 -3.15
C ALA A 108 0.74 11.83 -3.28
N GLY A 109 0.03 11.03 -2.51
CA GLY A 109 -1.43 10.97 -2.53
C GLY A 109 -2.10 12.17 -1.84
N LEU A 110 -3.30 12.54 -2.30
CA LEU A 110 -4.11 13.63 -1.71
C LEU A 110 -4.28 13.41 -0.20
N PHE A 111 -3.91 14.42 0.61
CA PHE A 111 -3.98 14.39 2.08
C PHE A 111 -3.31 13.14 2.70
N THR A 112 -2.16 12.73 2.19
CA THR A 112 -1.36 11.52 2.45
C THR A 112 -1.74 10.28 1.64
N GLY A 113 -2.88 10.27 0.94
CA GLY A 113 -3.39 9.05 0.31
C GLY A 113 -3.88 8.02 1.33
N PRO A 114 -3.89 6.73 0.99
CA PRO A 114 -4.38 5.66 1.87
C PRO A 114 -3.56 5.49 3.16
N LEU A 115 -4.20 4.97 4.21
CA LEU A 115 -3.62 4.75 5.55
C LEU A 115 -2.28 3.99 5.53
N TYR A 116 -2.07 3.08 4.57
CA TYR A 116 -0.80 2.36 4.48
C TYR A 116 0.41 3.28 4.31
N THR A 117 0.24 4.51 3.82
CA THR A 117 1.31 5.52 3.77
C THR A 117 1.85 5.83 5.16
N ILE A 118 0.93 6.01 6.12
CA ILE A 118 1.25 6.24 7.53
C ILE A 118 1.94 5.00 8.12
N TYR A 119 1.39 3.82 7.85
CA TYR A 119 1.93 2.56 8.37
C TYR A 119 3.32 2.24 7.83
N LYS A 120 3.61 2.58 6.57
CA LYS A 120 4.95 2.51 5.99
C LYS A 120 5.94 3.39 6.76
N ALA A 121 5.60 4.66 6.96
CA ALA A 121 6.46 5.61 7.66
C ALA A 121 6.75 5.15 9.09
N LEU A 122 5.72 4.76 9.84
CA LEU A 122 5.87 4.29 11.23
C LEU A 122 6.66 2.98 11.32
N SER A 123 6.52 2.06 10.34
CA SER A 123 7.34 0.84 10.30
C SER A 123 8.83 1.15 10.16
N ALA A 124 9.18 2.12 9.29
CA ALA A 124 10.56 2.57 9.13
C ALA A 124 11.11 3.24 10.41
N VAL A 125 10.30 4.07 11.06
CA VAL A 125 10.65 4.68 12.35
C VAL A 125 10.88 3.61 13.41
N ARG A 126 9.98 2.63 13.52
CA ARG A 126 10.07 1.57 14.54
C ARG A 126 11.34 0.73 14.42
N LEU A 127 11.68 0.31 13.20
CA LEU A 127 12.93 -0.43 12.97
C LEU A 127 14.16 0.44 13.25
N THR A 128 14.12 1.71 12.88
CA THR A 128 15.21 2.67 13.19
C THR A 128 15.48 2.73 14.69
N GLU A 129 14.43 2.82 15.51
CA GLU A 129 14.58 2.84 16.97
C GLU A 129 15.08 1.50 17.52
N CYS A 130 14.63 0.37 16.96
CA CYS A 130 15.16 -0.94 17.31
C CYS A 130 16.67 -1.05 17.04
N LEU A 131 17.15 -0.53 15.91
CA LEU A 131 18.58 -0.51 15.57
C LEU A 131 19.36 0.41 16.52
N ARG A 132 18.84 1.60 16.82
CA ARG A 132 19.43 2.54 17.78
C ARG A 132 19.52 1.94 19.18
N GLY A 133 18.49 1.26 19.65
CA GLY A 133 18.48 0.56 20.93
C GLY A 133 19.53 -0.55 21.02
N ARG A 134 20.05 -1.01 19.89
CA ARG A 134 21.15 -1.98 19.78
C ARG A 134 22.52 -1.33 19.52
N GLY A 135 22.61 0.00 19.59
CA GLY A 135 23.85 0.76 19.46
C GLY A 135 24.27 1.10 18.01
N PHE A 136 23.39 0.94 17.02
CA PHE A 136 23.68 1.29 15.64
C PHE A 136 23.14 2.69 15.30
N ASN A 137 23.91 3.46 14.54
CA ASN A 137 23.43 4.71 13.98
C ASN A 137 22.50 4.40 12.80
N ALA A 138 21.23 4.77 12.93
CA ALA A 138 20.23 4.57 11.89
C ALA A 138 19.27 5.76 11.81
N VAL A 139 18.73 6.07 10.63
CA VAL A 139 17.76 7.16 10.42
C VAL A 139 16.60 6.68 9.57
N PRO A 140 15.35 7.15 9.84
CA PRO A 140 14.20 6.82 9.02
C PRO A 140 14.10 7.80 7.85
N VAL A 141 13.88 7.28 6.63
CA VAL A 141 13.74 8.09 5.41
C VAL A 141 12.48 7.71 4.65
N PHE A 142 11.73 8.70 4.22
CA PHE A 142 10.55 8.56 3.36
C PHE A 142 10.84 9.11 1.97
N TRP A 143 10.87 8.21 0.98
CA TRP A 143 11.00 8.55 -0.44
C TRP A 143 9.63 8.89 -1.02
N ILE A 144 9.41 10.16 -1.38
CA ILE A 144 8.18 10.57 -2.06
C ILE A 144 8.38 10.33 -3.57
N ALA A 145 7.57 9.45 -4.17
CA ALA A 145 7.67 9.12 -5.59
C ALA A 145 7.11 10.24 -6.48
N THR A 146 7.70 11.44 -6.37
CA THR A 146 7.28 12.65 -7.11
C THR A 146 7.57 12.58 -8.62
N GLU A 147 8.39 11.64 -9.06
CA GLU A 147 8.69 11.37 -10.48
C GLU A 147 7.58 10.58 -11.19
N ASP A 148 6.68 9.98 -10.44
CA ASP A 148 5.54 9.28 -11.01
C ASP A 148 4.56 10.27 -11.67
N HIS A 149 3.96 9.84 -12.78
CA HIS A 149 3.07 10.68 -13.59
C HIS A 149 1.61 10.21 -13.57
N ASP A 150 1.27 9.19 -12.77
CA ASP A 150 -0.12 8.76 -12.59
C ASP A 150 -0.83 9.70 -11.60
N PHE A 151 -1.22 10.88 -12.12
CA PHE A 151 -1.90 11.87 -11.31
C PHE A 151 -3.33 11.43 -10.93
N GLU A 152 -3.98 10.62 -11.76
CA GLU A 152 -5.33 10.14 -11.47
C GLU A 152 -5.36 9.26 -10.21
N GLU A 153 -4.34 8.40 -10.02
CA GLU A 153 -4.22 7.57 -8.83
C GLU A 153 -4.08 8.41 -7.56
N VAL A 154 -3.27 9.48 -7.60
CA VAL A 154 -2.92 10.26 -6.41
C VAL A 154 -3.84 11.45 -6.13
N SER A 155 -4.64 11.87 -7.11
CA SER A 155 -5.50 13.06 -7.01
C SER A 155 -6.75 12.85 -6.15
N LYS A 156 -7.02 11.64 -5.72
CA LYS A 156 -8.24 11.27 -4.99
C LYS A 156 -7.94 10.50 -3.72
N THR A 157 -8.89 10.53 -2.81
CA THR A 157 -8.83 9.79 -1.55
C THR A 157 -10.24 9.44 -1.08
N ALA A 158 -10.38 8.31 -0.37
CA ALA A 158 -11.66 7.88 0.17
C ALA A 158 -11.75 8.14 1.67
N ILE A 159 -12.91 8.58 2.10
CA ILE A 159 -13.26 8.86 3.48
C ILE A 159 -14.61 8.23 3.84
N LEU A 160 -14.87 8.10 5.14
CA LEU A 160 -16.19 7.79 5.67
C LEU A 160 -16.91 9.10 6.00
N GLU A 161 -18.01 9.36 5.34
CA GLU A 161 -18.85 10.52 5.63
C GLU A 161 -19.59 10.37 6.97
N ARG A 162 -20.33 11.40 7.36
CA ARG A 162 -21.11 11.45 8.62
C ARG A 162 -22.11 10.30 8.77
N ALA A 163 -22.71 9.85 7.66
CA ALA A 163 -23.65 8.72 7.67
C ALA A 163 -22.93 7.36 7.79
N GLY A 164 -21.61 7.34 7.61
CA GLY A 164 -20.76 6.15 7.63
C GLY A 164 -20.70 5.42 6.29
N GLU A 165 -21.08 6.08 5.22
CA GLU A 165 -20.90 5.61 3.85
C GLU A 165 -19.52 6.04 3.32
N LEU A 166 -19.07 5.45 2.23
CA LEU A 166 -17.82 5.84 1.58
C LEU A 166 -18.05 7.02 0.63
N ALA A 167 -17.27 8.05 0.79
CA ALA A 167 -17.19 9.17 -0.15
C ALA A 167 -15.78 9.27 -0.74
N GLU A 168 -15.67 9.69 -1.99
CA GLU A 168 -14.40 9.98 -2.66
C GLU A 168 -14.24 11.51 -2.78
N VAL A 169 -13.13 12.02 -2.27
CA VAL A 169 -12.73 13.44 -2.42
C VAL A 169 -11.62 13.50 -3.47
N LYS A 170 -11.75 14.39 -4.44
CA LYS A 170 -10.83 14.51 -5.58
C LYS A 170 -10.37 15.95 -5.79
N ASN A 171 -9.10 16.14 -6.14
CA ASN A 171 -8.55 17.41 -6.55
C ASN A 171 -8.24 17.40 -8.05
N GLU A 172 -8.78 18.36 -8.80
CA GLU A 172 -8.60 18.49 -10.25
C GLU A 172 -8.02 19.88 -10.60
N PRO A 173 -6.69 20.05 -10.51
CA PRO A 173 -6.05 21.31 -10.92
C PRO A 173 -6.20 21.54 -12.42
N LYS A 174 -6.43 22.78 -12.83
CA LYS A 174 -6.61 23.16 -14.24
C LYS A 174 -5.38 22.90 -15.12
N ARG A 175 -4.19 22.87 -14.54
CA ARG A 175 -2.92 22.63 -15.23
C ARG A 175 -2.32 21.28 -14.84
N CYS A 176 -3.06 20.22 -15.09
CA CYS A 176 -2.56 18.87 -15.06
C CYS A 176 -2.71 18.27 -16.46
N TYR A 177 -1.63 17.78 -17.05
CA TYR A 177 -1.64 17.17 -18.38
C TYR A 177 -0.96 15.79 -18.34
N GLU A 178 -1.27 14.99 -19.33
CA GLU A 178 -0.80 13.61 -19.43
C GLU A 178 0.74 13.54 -19.34
N ASN A 179 1.23 12.54 -18.63
CA ASN A 179 2.66 12.27 -18.39
C ASN A 179 3.42 13.35 -17.61
N LEU A 180 2.75 14.32 -16.99
CA LEU A 180 3.41 15.25 -16.08
C LEU A 180 3.69 14.58 -14.73
N PRO A 181 4.96 14.48 -14.28
CA PRO A 181 5.25 13.97 -12.93
C PRO A 181 4.52 14.75 -11.85
N VAL A 182 4.00 14.03 -10.86
CA VAL A 182 3.21 14.60 -9.76
C VAL A 182 3.93 15.75 -9.05
N GLY A 183 5.25 15.68 -8.94
CA GLY A 183 6.06 16.75 -8.33
C GLY A 183 6.05 18.06 -9.11
N TYR A 184 5.66 18.08 -10.38
CA TYR A 184 5.50 19.30 -11.18
C TYR A 184 4.05 19.76 -11.31
N VAL A 185 3.09 19.00 -10.79
CA VAL A 185 1.69 19.43 -10.74
C VAL A 185 1.55 20.55 -9.72
N LYS A 186 1.07 21.71 -10.17
CA LYS A 186 0.90 22.88 -9.34
C LYS A 186 -0.57 23.01 -8.91
N LEU A 187 -0.81 23.06 -7.60
CA LEU A 187 -2.12 23.31 -7.04
C LEU A 187 -2.63 24.70 -7.44
N ASP A 188 -3.89 24.80 -7.77
CA ASP A 188 -4.61 26.05 -7.97
C ASP A 188 -5.72 26.24 -6.92
N ASP A 189 -6.63 27.20 -7.12
CA ASP A 189 -7.68 27.46 -6.14
C ASP A 189 -8.71 26.33 -6.00
N SER A 190 -8.69 25.31 -6.87
CA SER A 190 -9.52 24.11 -6.72
C SER A 190 -9.24 23.38 -5.41
N ILE A 191 -8.01 23.47 -4.88
CA ILE A 191 -7.67 22.82 -3.62
C ILE A 191 -8.50 23.31 -2.44
N LYS A 192 -8.91 24.59 -2.43
CA LYS A 192 -9.79 25.14 -1.40
C LYS A 192 -11.15 24.46 -1.41
N GLN A 193 -11.71 24.27 -2.61
CA GLN A 193 -12.98 23.55 -2.78
C GLN A 193 -12.86 22.09 -2.33
N THR A 194 -11.76 21.42 -2.68
CA THR A 194 -11.46 20.06 -2.24
C THR A 194 -11.36 19.94 -0.71
N ILE A 195 -10.75 20.93 -0.04
CA ILE A 195 -10.67 20.99 1.42
C ILE A 195 -12.07 21.23 2.02
N ASP A 196 -12.86 22.13 1.45
CA ASP A 196 -14.23 22.39 1.91
C ASP A 196 -15.11 21.14 1.74
N GLU A 197 -14.96 20.40 0.64
CA GLU A 197 -15.63 19.12 0.42
C GLU A 197 -15.21 18.09 1.48
N LEU A 198 -13.90 17.90 1.72
CA LEU A 198 -13.40 16.98 2.76
C LEU A 198 -14.07 17.24 4.11
N PHE A 199 -14.05 18.50 4.57
CA PHE A 199 -14.61 18.86 5.89
C PHE A 199 -16.14 18.99 5.88
N GLY A 200 -16.76 19.09 4.71
CA GLY A 200 -18.21 18.96 4.52
C GLY A 200 -18.70 17.54 4.78
N GLU A 201 -17.92 16.55 4.41
CA GLU A 201 -18.26 15.12 4.55
C GLU A 201 -17.83 14.55 5.92
N LEU A 202 -16.68 14.95 6.46
CA LEU A 202 -16.19 14.45 7.74
C LEU A 202 -17.14 14.82 8.91
N PRO A 203 -17.29 13.95 9.93
CA PRO A 203 -18.02 14.29 11.14
C PRO A 203 -17.37 15.49 11.85
N ALA A 204 -18.17 16.40 12.37
CA ALA A 204 -17.64 17.50 13.16
C ALA A 204 -17.34 17.03 14.59
N THR A 205 -16.07 17.03 14.97
CA THR A 205 -15.58 16.62 16.30
C THR A 205 -14.77 17.75 16.95
N GLU A 206 -14.26 17.53 18.15
CA GLU A 206 -13.36 18.47 18.81
C GLU A 206 -12.02 18.69 18.10
N PHE A 207 -11.57 17.70 17.27
CA PHE A 207 -10.30 17.76 16.54
C PHE A 207 -10.44 18.36 15.13
N THR A 208 -11.65 18.53 14.60
CA THR A 208 -11.90 18.99 13.22
C THR A 208 -11.23 20.33 12.94
N GLY A 209 -11.28 21.28 13.89
CA GLY A 209 -10.68 22.61 13.71
C GLY A 209 -9.16 22.56 13.58
N GLU A 210 -8.49 21.77 14.40
CA GLU A 210 -7.04 21.58 14.34
C GLU A 210 -6.62 20.86 13.05
N LEU A 211 -7.33 19.80 12.68
CA LEU A 211 -7.08 19.07 11.43
C LEU A 211 -7.28 19.96 10.22
N ARG A 212 -8.34 20.77 10.19
CA ARG A 212 -8.60 21.71 9.10
C ARG A 212 -7.45 22.70 8.95
N THR A 213 -7.01 23.29 10.03
CA THR A 213 -5.86 24.22 10.04
C THR A 213 -4.60 23.53 9.48
N LEU A 214 -4.30 22.31 9.93
CA LEU A 214 -3.16 21.53 9.46
C LEU A 214 -3.22 21.28 7.94
N ILE A 215 -4.39 20.90 7.42
CA ILE A 215 -4.58 20.65 5.99
C ILE A 215 -4.48 21.95 5.19
N GLU A 216 -5.11 23.06 5.63
CA GLU A 216 -5.06 24.36 4.96
C GLU A 216 -3.65 24.97 4.94
N GLU A 217 -2.85 24.77 5.99
CA GLU A 217 -1.44 25.21 6.04
C GLU A 217 -0.53 24.45 5.08
N THR A 218 -0.82 23.19 4.84
CA THR A 218 0.05 22.31 4.05
C THR A 218 -0.36 22.23 2.58
N TRP A 219 -1.66 22.24 2.28
CA TRP A 219 -2.23 22.14 0.94
C TRP A 219 -2.73 23.51 0.46
N GLN A 220 -1.78 24.33 -0.02
CA GLN A 220 -2.07 25.69 -0.44
C GLN A 220 -2.06 25.84 -1.96
N SER A 221 -2.92 26.73 -2.47
CA SER A 221 -2.84 27.18 -3.87
C SER A 221 -1.43 27.70 -4.20
N GLN A 222 -0.98 27.48 -5.42
CA GLN A 222 0.35 27.82 -5.93
C GLN A 222 1.52 26.98 -5.37
N THR A 223 1.27 26.02 -4.48
CA THR A 223 2.27 25.02 -4.04
C THR A 223 2.31 23.85 -5.03
N TYR A 224 3.48 23.21 -5.20
CA TYR A 224 3.53 21.96 -5.93
C TYR A 224 2.92 20.82 -5.11
N TYR A 225 2.26 19.89 -5.80
CA TYR A 225 1.54 18.78 -5.18
C TYR A 225 2.43 17.93 -4.28
N GLY A 226 3.64 17.59 -4.77
CA GLY A 226 4.64 16.89 -3.98
C GLY A 226 5.12 17.66 -2.75
N ASP A 227 5.24 18.99 -2.85
CA ASP A 227 5.62 19.86 -1.72
C ASP A 227 4.49 19.91 -0.67
N ALA A 228 3.23 19.97 -1.08
CA ALA A 228 2.08 19.93 -0.16
C ALA A 228 2.04 18.63 0.63
N PHE A 229 2.21 17.50 -0.06
CA PHE A 229 2.34 16.19 0.58
C PHE A 229 3.54 16.16 1.56
N ALA A 230 4.71 16.63 1.14
CA ALA A 230 5.91 16.67 1.97
C ALA A 230 5.70 17.48 3.26
N ARG A 231 5.03 18.64 3.17
CA ARG A 231 4.71 19.48 4.33
C ARG A 231 3.79 18.76 5.31
N LEU A 232 2.73 18.11 4.81
CA LEU A 232 1.81 17.38 5.68
C LEU A 232 2.51 16.21 6.38
N VAL A 233 3.30 15.40 5.64
CA VAL A 233 4.07 14.30 6.22
C VAL A 233 5.11 14.82 7.24
N SER A 234 5.81 15.93 6.96
CA SER A 234 6.74 16.56 7.93
C SER A 234 6.04 16.95 9.22
N LYS A 235 4.82 17.48 9.14
CA LYS A 235 4.03 17.86 10.33
C LYS A 235 3.58 16.63 11.13
N LEU A 236 3.06 15.60 10.45
CA LEU A 236 2.58 14.37 11.09
C LEU A 236 3.71 13.56 11.77
N PHE A 237 4.90 13.57 11.18
CA PHE A 237 6.02 12.74 11.65
C PHE A 237 7.17 13.54 12.27
N GLY A 238 6.97 14.82 12.58
CA GLY A 238 8.00 15.67 13.18
C GLY A 238 8.54 15.12 14.50
N ALA A 239 7.67 14.58 15.37
CA ALA A 239 8.05 13.96 16.63
C ALA A 239 8.91 12.68 16.45
N TYR A 240 8.81 12.04 15.29
CA TYR A 240 9.56 10.82 14.96
C TYR A 240 10.86 11.09 14.19
N GLY A 241 11.07 12.31 13.74
CA GLY A 241 12.31 12.70 13.04
C GLY A 241 12.44 12.06 11.65
N LEU A 242 11.33 11.81 10.95
CA LEU A 242 11.31 11.24 9.61
C LEU A 242 11.95 12.21 8.61
N ILE A 243 12.95 11.76 7.86
CA ILE A 243 13.59 12.51 6.79
C ILE A 243 12.78 12.32 5.51
N ILE A 244 12.47 13.39 4.80
CA ILE A 244 11.78 13.36 3.52
C ILE A 244 12.80 13.50 2.39
N LEU A 245 12.66 12.67 1.34
CA LEU A 245 13.45 12.73 0.14
C LEU A 245 12.52 12.82 -1.09
N CYS A 246 12.67 13.88 -1.89
CA CYS A 246 12.03 14.08 -3.18
C CYS A 246 13.06 13.93 -4.30
N PRO A 247 12.99 12.91 -5.15
CA PRO A 247 14.03 12.57 -6.13
C PRO A 247 14.14 13.53 -7.33
N LEU A 248 13.22 14.50 -7.45
CA LEU A 248 13.26 15.52 -8.50
C LEU A 248 14.30 16.62 -8.25
N ASP A 249 14.96 16.65 -7.08
CA ASP A 249 16.02 17.61 -6.79
C ASP A 249 17.23 17.36 -7.71
N ASP A 250 17.69 18.41 -8.42
CA ASP A 250 18.79 18.32 -9.38
C ASP A 250 20.12 17.86 -8.75
N ARG A 251 20.35 18.12 -7.46
CA ARG A 251 21.54 17.65 -6.74
C ARG A 251 21.50 16.15 -6.56
N LEU A 252 20.34 15.60 -6.21
CA LEU A 252 20.13 14.16 -6.10
C LEU A 252 20.26 13.47 -7.45
N LYS A 253 19.78 14.10 -8.53
CA LYS A 253 19.96 13.63 -9.91
C LYS A 253 21.43 13.56 -10.30
N ARG A 254 22.21 14.60 -9.97
CA ARG A 254 23.66 14.62 -10.23
C ARG A 254 24.40 13.55 -9.44
N LEU A 255 24.03 13.36 -8.16
CA LEU A 255 24.59 12.27 -7.37
C LEU A 255 24.27 10.90 -7.96
N ALA A 256 23.07 10.70 -8.54
CA ALA A 256 22.63 9.45 -9.14
C ALA A 256 23.17 9.22 -10.58
N ALA A 257 23.77 10.23 -11.22
CA ALA A 257 24.24 10.15 -12.60
C ALA A 257 25.11 8.91 -12.91
N PRO A 258 26.07 8.49 -12.04
CA PRO A 258 26.85 7.28 -12.30
C PRO A 258 26.00 6.02 -12.46
N VAL A 259 24.93 5.88 -11.69
CA VAL A 259 23.99 4.74 -11.79
C VAL A 259 23.19 4.82 -13.09
N TYR A 260 22.78 6.00 -13.51
CA TYR A 260 22.07 6.18 -14.78
C TYR A 260 22.96 5.80 -15.97
N VAL A 261 24.20 6.31 -16.01
CA VAL A 261 25.18 5.99 -17.05
C VAL A 261 25.45 4.48 -17.12
N GLU A 262 25.66 3.84 -15.96
CA GLU A 262 25.92 2.40 -15.91
C GLU A 262 24.68 1.58 -16.35
N ALA A 263 23.47 1.96 -15.91
CA ALA A 263 22.23 1.31 -16.32
C ALA A 263 21.95 1.47 -17.83
N ILE A 264 22.28 2.62 -18.43
CA ILE A 264 22.20 2.85 -19.88
C ILE A 264 23.15 1.91 -20.62
N LYS A 265 24.43 1.90 -20.25
CA LYS A 265 25.45 1.07 -20.91
C LYS A 265 25.15 -0.43 -20.80
N LYS A 266 24.53 -0.86 -19.71
CA LYS A 266 24.16 -2.26 -19.46
C LYS A 266 22.66 -2.55 -19.72
N SER A 267 21.95 -1.66 -20.41
CA SER A 267 20.49 -1.76 -20.56
C SER A 267 20.04 -3.06 -21.21
N GLU A 268 20.77 -3.59 -22.20
CA GLU A 268 20.46 -4.85 -22.84
C GLU A 268 20.64 -6.05 -21.89
N GLU A 269 21.72 -6.09 -21.11
CA GLU A 269 21.97 -7.10 -20.10
C GLU A 269 20.86 -7.06 -19.03
N ILE A 270 20.49 -5.87 -18.57
CA ILE A 270 19.40 -5.65 -17.60
C ILE A 270 18.08 -6.22 -18.13
N VAL A 271 17.69 -5.87 -19.36
CA VAL A 271 16.43 -6.33 -19.95
C VAL A 271 16.40 -7.84 -20.09
N ASN A 272 17.47 -8.45 -20.60
CA ASN A 272 17.57 -9.89 -20.76
C ASN A 272 17.47 -10.61 -19.41
N ALA A 273 18.17 -10.13 -18.38
CA ALA A 273 18.12 -10.71 -17.05
C ALA A 273 16.74 -10.53 -16.38
N LEU A 274 16.10 -9.39 -16.54
CA LEU A 274 14.74 -9.16 -16.02
C LEU A 274 13.69 -10.08 -16.67
N ARG A 275 13.82 -10.33 -17.98
CA ARG A 275 12.95 -11.28 -18.71
C ARG A 275 13.18 -12.70 -18.22
N ALA A 276 14.44 -13.14 -18.15
CA ALA A 276 14.78 -14.46 -17.64
C ALA A 276 14.26 -14.65 -16.20
N ARG A 277 14.39 -13.63 -15.34
CA ARG A 277 13.84 -13.66 -13.96
C ARG A 277 12.32 -13.71 -13.97
N SER A 278 11.64 -13.04 -14.88
CA SER A 278 10.18 -13.11 -15.02
C SER A 278 9.73 -14.51 -15.41
N ASP A 279 10.45 -15.16 -16.34
CA ASP A 279 10.21 -16.55 -16.75
C ASP A 279 10.45 -17.53 -15.59
N GLU A 280 11.52 -17.34 -14.80
CA GLU A 280 11.78 -18.13 -13.59
C GLU A 280 10.67 -18.01 -12.55
N LEU A 281 10.18 -16.81 -12.30
CA LEU A 281 9.05 -16.58 -11.39
C LEU A 281 7.79 -17.30 -11.87
N GLN A 282 7.48 -17.21 -13.16
CA GLN A 282 6.33 -17.89 -13.76
C GLN A 282 6.46 -19.43 -13.71
N ALA A 283 7.65 -19.95 -13.92
CA ALA A 283 7.91 -21.39 -13.82
C ALA A 283 7.65 -21.94 -12.41
N GLU A 284 7.89 -21.14 -11.37
CA GLU A 284 7.57 -21.47 -9.96
C GLU A 284 6.10 -21.15 -9.60
N GLY A 285 5.29 -20.73 -10.58
CA GLY A 285 3.88 -20.38 -10.38
C GLY A 285 3.64 -19.05 -9.68
N TYR A 286 4.60 -18.12 -9.75
CA TYR A 286 4.46 -16.75 -9.28
C TYR A 286 4.14 -15.82 -10.44
N HIS A 287 3.46 -14.71 -10.13
CA HIS A 287 3.22 -13.64 -11.09
C HIS A 287 4.40 -12.66 -11.11
N ALA A 288 4.95 -12.38 -12.30
CA ALA A 288 5.93 -11.32 -12.47
C ALA A 288 5.22 -9.95 -12.38
N GLN A 289 5.56 -9.15 -11.38
CA GLN A 289 4.85 -7.90 -11.07
C GLN A 289 5.06 -6.82 -12.13
N VAL A 290 6.24 -6.77 -12.75
CA VAL A 290 6.57 -5.80 -13.79
C VAL A 290 6.69 -6.52 -15.13
N LEU A 291 5.92 -6.02 -16.11
CA LEU A 291 5.99 -6.54 -17.47
C LEU A 291 7.22 -5.96 -18.18
N ILE A 292 8.10 -6.84 -18.64
CA ILE A 292 9.35 -6.47 -19.33
C ILE A 292 9.26 -6.91 -20.80
N GLY A 293 8.97 -5.95 -21.70
CA GLY A 293 9.00 -6.17 -23.15
C GLY A 293 10.42 -6.19 -23.71
N GLU A 294 10.56 -6.59 -24.98
CA GLU A 294 11.85 -6.57 -25.67
C GLU A 294 12.37 -5.14 -25.90
N ASP A 295 11.45 -4.21 -26.05
CA ASP A 295 11.69 -2.77 -26.23
C ASP A 295 11.85 -2.00 -24.90
N TYR A 296 11.81 -2.71 -23.76
CA TYR A 296 11.91 -2.07 -22.45
C TYR A 296 13.25 -1.36 -22.26
N PHE A 297 13.20 -0.21 -21.55
CA PHE A 297 14.38 0.54 -21.14
C PHE A 297 14.25 0.94 -19.65
N PRO A 298 15.32 0.86 -18.86
CA PRO A 298 15.23 1.04 -17.41
C PRO A 298 15.04 2.50 -16.94
N LEU A 299 15.08 3.46 -17.86
CA LEU A 299 14.95 4.90 -17.59
C LEU A 299 13.85 5.52 -18.48
N PHE A 300 13.23 6.57 -17.95
CA PHE A 300 12.34 7.45 -18.70
C PHE A 300 13.08 8.73 -19.08
N TRP A 301 12.69 9.30 -20.21
CA TRP A 301 13.13 10.61 -20.66
C TRP A 301 12.23 11.72 -20.13
N GLN A 302 12.81 12.74 -19.53
CA GLN A 302 12.12 13.96 -19.13
C GLN A 302 12.33 15.06 -20.16
N ALA A 303 11.25 15.47 -20.81
CA ALA A 303 11.27 16.51 -21.82
C ALA A 303 11.47 17.92 -21.18
N LYS A 304 11.63 18.96 -22.01
CA LYS A 304 11.82 20.34 -21.51
C LYS A 304 10.59 20.91 -20.78
N ASP A 305 9.41 20.43 -21.14
CA ASP A 305 8.13 20.76 -20.50
C ASP A 305 7.83 19.90 -19.27
N HIS A 306 8.83 19.13 -18.80
CA HIS A 306 8.76 18.17 -17.70
C HIS A 306 7.93 16.91 -17.95
N THR A 307 7.41 16.68 -19.17
CA THR A 307 6.73 15.41 -19.45
C THR A 307 7.68 14.22 -19.36
N ARG A 308 7.21 13.14 -18.76
CA ARG A 308 7.93 11.88 -18.54
C ARG A 308 7.58 10.87 -19.61
N ASN A 309 8.49 10.61 -20.53
CA ASN A 309 8.30 9.75 -21.68
C ASN A 309 9.07 8.44 -21.54
N ALA A 310 8.42 7.31 -21.77
CA ALA A 310 9.11 6.03 -21.85
C ALA A 310 10.10 6.04 -23.03
N LEU A 311 11.29 5.54 -22.78
CA LEU A 311 12.26 5.24 -23.84
C LEU A 311 12.06 3.79 -24.29
N LYS A 312 12.11 3.54 -25.59
CA LYS A 312 11.93 2.23 -26.21
C LYS A 312 13.05 1.94 -27.18
N ARG A 313 13.57 0.72 -27.14
CA ARG A 313 14.55 0.24 -28.11
C ARG A 313 13.89 0.02 -29.47
N SER A 314 14.51 0.56 -30.53
CA SER A 314 14.12 0.36 -31.93
C SER A 314 14.86 -0.82 -32.53
N GLU A 315 14.37 -1.36 -33.66
CA GLU A 315 14.96 -2.49 -34.37
C GLU A 315 16.39 -2.18 -34.89
N ASN A 316 16.69 -0.91 -35.18
CA ASN A 316 18.02 -0.44 -35.63
C ASN A 316 19.01 -0.21 -34.47
N GLY A 317 18.66 -0.55 -33.23
CA GLY A 317 19.51 -0.40 -32.05
C GLY A 317 19.54 1.00 -31.43
N THR A 318 18.76 1.95 -31.94
CA THR A 318 18.55 3.28 -31.34
C THR A 318 17.43 3.24 -30.28
N PHE A 319 17.25 4.33 -29.55
CA PHE A 319 16.24 4.47 -28.51
C PHE A 319 15.33 5.66 -28.84
N LYS A 320 14.03 5.42 -28.85
CA LYS A 320 13.02 6.44 -29.14
C LYS A 320 12.14 6.75 -27.94
N THR A 321 11.76 8.00 -27.79
CA THR A 321 10.67 8.36 -26.89
C THR A 321 9.35 7.78 -27.40
N LYS A 322 8.43 7.40 -26.47
CA LYS A 322 7.12 6.78 -26.83
C LYS A 322 6.31 7.64 -27.82
N ASP A 323 6.46 8.95 -27.74
CA ASP A 323 5.84 9.92 -28.68
C ASP A 323 6.55 10.04 -30.02
N ASN A 324 7.67 9.30 -30.24
CA ASN A 324 8.57 9.39 -31.39
C ASN A 324 9.16 10.78 -31.65
N ALA A 325 9.09 11.70 -30.70
CA ALA A 325 9.60 13.05 -30.84
C ALA A 325 11.14 13.13 -30.86
N ARG A 326 11.82 12.13 -30.30
CA ARG A 326 13.26 12.04 -30.20
C ARG A 326 13.77 10.62 -30.40
N GLU A 327 14.96 10.54 -31.01
CA GLU A 327 15.73 9.30 -31.21
C GLU A 327 17.16 9.54 -30.75
N PHE A 328 17.76 8.56 -30.09
CA PHE A 328 19.08 8.63 -29.49
C PHE A 328 19.86 7.35 -29.76
N THR A 329 21.17 7.47 -29.88
CA THR A 329 22.08 6.34 -29.70
C THR A 329 22.32 6.04 -28.23
N LEU A 330 22.91 4.88 -27.93
CA LEU A 330 23.26 4.52 -26.55
C LEU A 330 24.29 5.48 -25.95
N ASP A 331 25.28 5.87 -26.75
CA ASP A 331 26.36 6.77 -26.33
C ASP A 331 25.83 8.19 -26.06
N GLU A 332 24.93 8.71 -26.91
CA GLU A 332 24.25 9.99 -26.64
C GLU A 332 23.46 9.97 -25.34
N LEU A 333 22.69 8.88 -25.05
CA LEU A 333 21.98 8.76 -23.81
C LEU A 333 22.93 8.73 -22.60
N ALA A 334 24.07 8.03 -22.72
CA ALA A 334 25.06 7.96 -21.65
C ALA A 334 25.72 9.33 -21.41
N GLU A 335 26.06 10.06 -22.45
CA GLU A 335 26.61 11.41 -22.36
C GLU A 335 25.61 12.41 -21.74
N ILE A 336 24.33 12.34 -22.14
CA ILE A 336 23.28 13.17 -21.55
C ILE A 336 23.08 12.81 -20.07
N ALA A 337 23.13 11.52 -19.70
CA ALA A 337 22.96 11.10 -18.31
C ALA A 337 24.13 11.58 -17.41
N GLU A 338 25.31 11.74 -17.95
CA GLU A 338 26.46 12.29 -17.24
C GLU A 338 26.36 13.83 -17.07
N ASN A 339 25.96 14.55 -18.12
CA ASN A 339 25.97 16.01 -18.13
C ASN A 339 24.65 16.66 -17.71
N GLU A 340 23.51 16.04 -18.03
CA GLU A 340 22.16 16.52 -17.75
C GLU A 340 21.29 15.40 -17.09
N PRO A 341 21.68 14.82 -15.94
CA PRO A 341 20.99 13.67 -15.34
C PRO A 341 19.53 13.95 -14.97
N SER A 342 19.13 15.20 -14.81
CA SER A 342 17.74 15.61 -14.61
C SER A 342 16.82 15.30 -15.81
N ARG A 343 17.40 14.95 -16.98
CA ARG A 343 16.64 14.43 -18.12
C ARG A 343 16.15 13.00 -17.93
N PHE A 344 16.56 12.35 -16.87
CA PHE A 344 16.19 10.95 -16.63
C PHE A 344 15.44 10.76 -15.32
N SER A 345 14.53 9.79 -15.33
CA SER A 345 13.96 9.23 -14.12
C SER A 345 13.93 7.70 -14.20
N PRO A 346 14.22 6.99 -13.10
CA PRO A 346 14.31 5.54 -13.13
C PRO A 346 12.92 4.89 -13.27
N SER A 347 12.90 3.73 -13.91
CA SER A 347 11.76 2.82 -13.87
C SER A 347 11.63 2.19 -12.49
N VAL A 348 10.51 1.52 -12.22
CA VAL A 348 10.23 0.90 -10.93
C VAL A 348 11.32 -0.09 -10.49
N VAL A 349 11.91 -0.87 -11.42
CA VAL A 349 12.96 -1.86 -11.11
C VAL A 349 14.34 -1.23 -10.87
N LEU A 350 14.61 -0.06 -11.46
CA LEU A 350 15.87 0.67 -11.25
C LEU A 350 15.78 1.64 -10.07
N ARG A 351 14.60 2.13 -9.73
CA ARG A 351 14.38 3.12 -8.65
C ARG A 351 14.99 2.68 -7.32
N SER A 352 14.78 1.41 -6.94
CA SER A 352 15.34 0.89 -5.69
C SER A 352 16.86 0.90 -5.67
N VAL A 353 17.50 0.62 -6.80
CA VAL A 353 18.98 0.67 -6.94
C VAL A 353 19.49 2.11 -6.83
N VAL A 354 18.79 3.07 -7.47
CA VAL A 354 19.12 4.51 -7.36
C VAL A 354 18.95 5.00 -5.91
N GLN A 355 17.89 4.59 -5.24
CA GLN A 355 17.66 4.90 -3.82
C GLN A 355 18.82 4.41 -2.95
N ASP A 356 19.25 3.16 -3.15
CA ASP A 356 20.29 2.54 -2.34
C ASP A 356 21.71 2.99 -2.72
N TYR A 357 21.84 3.60 -3.89
CA TYR A 357 23.04 4.33 -4.25
C TYR A 357 23.16 5.67 -3.49
N LEU A 358 22.04 6.40 -3.43
CA LEU A 358 21.99 7.70 -2.74
C LEU A 358 22.03 7.51 -1.21
N LEU A 359 21.32 6.51 -0.69
CA LEU A 359 21.17 6.25 0.74
C LEU A 359 21.84 4.93 1.13
N PRO A 360 22.51 4.85 2.28
CA PRO A 360 23.02 3.60 2.83
C PRO A 360 21.88 2.73 3.39
N THR A 361 21.01 2.22 2.50
CA THR A 361 19.76 1.57 2.86
C THR A 361 19.99 0.16 3.42
N VAL A 362 19.74 -0.03 4.70
CA VAL A 362 19.86 -1.36 5.34
C VAL A 362 18.57 -2.17 5.24
N CYS A 363 17.42 -1.48 5.17
CA CYS A 363 16.10 -2.08 5.02
C CYS A 363 15.14 -1.13 4.29
N TYR A 364 14.29 -1.70 3.44
CA TYR A 364 13.19 -1.02 2.80
C TYR A 364 11.86 -1.63 3.27
N PHE A 365 10.91 -0.80 3.72
CA PHE A 365 9.56 -1.24 4.03
C PHE A 365 8.65 -1.04 2.83
N GLY A 366 8.15 -2.15 2.27
CA GLY A 366 7.27 -2.16 1.10
C GLY A 366 5.89 -2.77 1.39
N GLY A 367 4.98 -2.62 0.45
CA GLY A 367 3.73 -3.38 0.38
C GLY A 367 3.91 -4.66 -0.45
N ALA A 368 2.84 -5.47 -0.58
CA ALA A 368 2.87 -6.75 -1.30
C ALA A 368 3.37 -6.63 -2.76
N ALA A 369 2.92 -5.61 -3.49
CA ALA A 369 3.36 -5.36 -4.86
C ALA A 369 4.85 -4.97 -4.93
N GLU A 370 5.34 -4.21 -3.93
CA GLU A 370 6.75 -3.83 -3.85
C GLU A 370 7.63 -5.05 -3.58
N ILE A 371 7.23 -5.91 -2.64
CA ILE A 371 7.89 -7.20 -2.41
C ILE A 371 7.96 -7.98 -3.72
N ALA A 372 6.85 -8.08 -4.46
CA ALA A 372 6.81 -8.83 -5.70
C ALA A 372 7.79 -8.29 -6.77
N TYR A 373 7.87 -6.97 -6.98
CA TYR A 373 8.83 -6.47 -7.98
C TYR A 373 10.29 -6.47 -7.48
N PHE A 374 10.57 -6.50 -6.18
CA PHE A 374 11.92 -6.67 -5.67
C PHE A 374 12.54 -8.02 -6.09
N ALA A 375 11.74 -9.05 -6.30
CA ALA A 375 12.20 -10.32 -6.87
C ALA A 375 12.80 -10.15 -8.27
N GLN A 376 12.26 -9.22 -9.07
CA GLN A 376 12.79 -8.87 -10.39
C GLN A 376 13.95 -7.88 -10.28
N SER A 377 13.84 -6.84 -9.44
CA SER A 377 14.88 -5.81 -9.25
C SER A 377 16.21 -6.39 -8.80
N GLY A 378 16.23 -7.54 -8.14
CA GLY A 378 17.44 -8.24 -7.71
C GLY A 378 18.46 -8.46 -8.84
N GLU A 379 17.99 -8.65 -10.09
CA GLU A 379 18.87 -8.78 -11.26
C GLU A 379 19.55 -7.46 -11.60
N VAL A 380 18.86 -6.34 -11.43
CA VAL A 380 19.45 -5.01 -11.65
C VAL A 380 20.56 -4.74 -10.63
N TYR A 381 20.32 -5.07 -9.36
CA TYR A 381 21.36 -4.99 -8.31
C TYR A 381 22.58 -5.84 -8.66
N ARG A 382 22.38 -7.07 -9.12
CA ARG A 382 23.46 -8.00 -9.50
C ARG A 382 24.30 -7.44 -10.65
N ILE A 383 23.64 -6.95 -11.71
CA ILE A 383 24.32 -6.42 -12.92
C ILE A 383 25.09 -5.15 -12.60
N LEU A 384 24.53 -4.29 -11.74
CA LEU A 384 25.19 -3.05 -11.31
C LEU A 384 26.13 -3.27 -10.12
N ASN A 385 26.46 -4.54 -9.80
CA ASN A 385 27.39 -4.95 -8.73
C ASN A 385 27.12 -4.29 -7.38
N ARG A 386 25.83 -4.37 -6.92
CA ARG A 386 25.38 -3.80 -5.67
C ARG A 386 24.66 -4.84 -4.82
N PRO A 387 24.82 -4.82 -3.48
CA PRO A 387 24.03 -5.68 -2.60
C PRO A 387 22.55 -5.27 -2.70
N GLN A 388 21.66 -6.25 -2.92
CA GLN A 388 20.23 -5.98 -2.86
C GLN A 388 19.83 -5.60 -1.45
N THR A 389 19.04 -4.54 -1.29
CA THR A 389 18.47 -4.16 0.00
C THR A 389 17.52 -5.22 0.53
N THR A 390 17.54 -5.44 1.84
CA THR A 390 16.53 -6.26 2.51
C THR A 390 15.18 -5.54 2.46
N ILE A 391 14.17 -6.19 1.91
CA ILE A 391 12.80 -5.69 1.93
C ILE A 391 12.00 -6.39 3.03
N LEU A 392 11.27 -5.63 3.83
CA LEU A 392 10.28 -6.15 4.77
C LEU A 392 8.89 -5.63 4.40
N HIS A 393 7.86 -6.40 4.71
CA HIS A 393 6.50 -5.90 4.62
C HIS A 393 6.28 -4.85 5.71
N ARG A 394 5.67 -3.73 5.33
CA ARG A 394 5.19 -2.74 6.31
C ARG A 394 4.16 -3.39 7.24
N GLN A 395 4.03 -2.87 8.44
CA GLN A 395 2.93 -3.26 9.30
C GLN A 395 1.58 -2.93 8.65
N SER A 396 0.60 -3.76 8.89
CA SER A 396 -0.70 -3.73 8.25
C SER A 396 -1.79 -3.77 9.32
N PHE A 397 -2.76 -2.83 9.26
CA PHE A 397 -3.75 -2.70 10.31
C PHE A 397 -5.16 -2.47 9.75
N THR A 398 -6.15 -3.07 10.44
CA THR A 398 -7.53 -2.62 10.44
C THR A 398 -7.88 -2.10 11.82
N VAL A 399 -8.36 -0.87 11.90
CA VAL A 399 -8.81 -0.23 13.14
C VAL A 399 -10.30 -0.44 13.30
N VAL A 400 -10.68 -1.08 14.39
CA VAL A 400 -12.08 -1.41 14.72
C VAL A 400 -12.56 -0.46 15.82
N GLU A 401 -13.37 0.52 15.43
CA GLU A 401 -13.99 1.44 16.38
C GLU A 401 -15.05 0.76 17.25
N PRO A 402 -15.33 1.24 18.48
CA PRO A 402 -16.24 0.58 19.43
C PRO A 402 -17.63 0.28 18.88
N LYS A 403 -18.16 1.12 17.97
CA LYS A 403 -19.46 0.90 17.33
C LYS A 403 -19.47 -0.34 16.43
N HIS A 404 -18.34 -0.60 15.75
CA HIS A 404 -18.16 -1.74 14.85
C HIS A 404 -17.81 -3.01 15.63
N ALA A 405 -17.00 -2.90 16.69
CA ALA A 405 -16.73 -4.00 17.62
C ALA A 405 -18.02 -4.57 18.20
N ARG A 406 -18.92 -3.70 18.70
CA ARG A 406 -20.25 -4.13 19.20
C ARG A 406 -21.12 -4.79 18.12
N THR A 407 -20.96 -4.38 16.87
CA THR A 407 -21.72 -4.99 15.75
C THR A 407 -21.18 -6.37 15.43
N LEU A 408 -19.85 -6.54 15.38
CA LEU A 408 -19.19 -7.85 15.22
C LEU A 408 -19.61 -8.80 16.36
N GLU A 409 -19.48 -8.36 17.61
CA GLU A 409 -19.87 -9.13 18.80
C GLU A 409 -21.35 -9.53 18.77
N LYS A 410 -22.24 -8.57 18.47
CA LYS A 410 -23.70 -8.81 18.41
C LYS A 410 -24.07 -9.93 17.44
N TYR A 411 -23.39 -10.03 16.30
CA TYR A 411 -23.71 -11.03 15.28
C TYR A 411 -22.73 -12.21 15.27
N GLY A 412 -21.81 -12.28 16.25
CA GLY A 412 -20.82 -13.35 16.37
C GLY A 412 -19.95 -13.45 15.12
N LEU A 413 -19.47 -12.30 14.61
CA LEU A 413 -18.64 -12.17 13.43
C LEU A 413 -17.21 -11.77 13.83
N GLU A 414 -16.25 -12.29 13.10
CA GLU A 414 -14.85 -11.87 13.11
C GLU A 414 -14.52 -11.08 11.81
N LEU A 415 -13.44 -10.33 11.81
CA LEU A 415 -13.02 -9.58 10.60
C LEU A 415 -12.90 -10.49 9.38
N LYS A 416 -12.38 -11.71 9.55
CA LYS A 416 -12.20 -12.68 8.44
C LYS A 416 -13.53 -13.08 7.79
N ASP A 417 -14.64 -13.09 8.53
CA ASP A 417 -15.95 -13.45 7.99
C ASP A 417 -16.42 -12.41 6.97
N LEU A 418 -16.03 -11.14 7.15
CA LEU A 418 -16.38 -10.05 6.24
C LEU A 418 -15.82 -10.26 4.82
N PHE A 419 -14.72 -10.99 4.66
CA PHE A 419 -14.14 -11.28 3.34
C PHE A 419 -15.07 -12.11 2.45
N THR A 420 -16.02 -12.83 3.03
CA THR A 420 -17.05 -13.56 2.27
C THR A 420 -18.06 -12.62 1.59
N GLY A 421 -18.12 -11.37 2.05
CA GLY A 421 -19.05 -10.35 1.57
C GLY A 421 -20.37 -10.33 2.35
N LEU A 422 -20.98 -9.16 2.47
CA LEU A 422 -22.19 -8.92 3.28
C LEU A 422 -23.34 -9.87 2.92
N GLU A 423 -23.57 -10.11 1.64
CA GLU A 423 -24.68 -10.97 1.20
C GLU A 423 -24.54 -12.42 1.69
N ASN A 424 -23.31 -12.92 1.80
CA ASN A 424 -23.03 -14.27 2.27
C ASN A 424 -23.16 -14.40 3.81
N LEU A 425 -23.17 -13.29 4.53
CA LEU A 425 -23.42 -13.26 5.99
C LEU A 425 -24.90 -13.16 6.35
N HIS A 426 -25.77 -12.78 5.41
CA HIS A 426 -27.22 -12.67 5.64
C HIS A 426 -27.82 -13.96 6.23
N PRO A 427 -27.51 -15.19 5.75
CA PRO A 427 -28.05 -16.42 6.34
C PRO A 427 -27.73 -16.52 7.84
N GLN A 428 -26.45 -16.34 8.21
CA GLN A 428 -26.03 -16.43 9.61
C GLN A 428 -26.74 -15.37 10.49
N ILE A 429 -26.81 -14.14 10.00
CA ILE A 429 -27.39 -13.02 10.74
C ILE A 429 -28.90 -13.22 10.90
N VAL A 430 -29.61 -13.55 9.83
CA VAL A 430 -31.06 -13.72 9.86
C VAL A 430 -31.46 -14.93 10.68
N GLU A 431 -30.84 -16.06 10.44
CA GLU A 431 -31.25 -17.32 11.06
C GLU A 431 -30.91 -17.40 12.54
N LYS A 432 -29.84 -16.77 13.00
CA LYS A 432 -29.46 -16.79 14.41
C LYS A 432 -30.03 -15.61 15.21
N TYR A 433 -30.12 -14.42 14.61
CA TYR A 433 -30.34 -13.19 15.38
C TYR A 433 -31.62 -12.43 15.03
N LEU A 434 -32.20 -12.60 13.82
CA LEU A 434 -33.40 -11.86 13.41
C LEU A 434 -34.66 -12.71 13.39
N ASN A 435 -34.63 -13.87 12.73
CA ASN A 435 -35.82 -14.69 12.52
C ASN A 435 -35.47 -16.19 12.53
N ASN A 436 -35.15 -16.71 13.70
CA ASN A 436 -34.83 -18.13 13.93
C ASN A 436 -36.03 -19.05 13.65
N GLU A 437 -37.26 -18.60 13.95
CA GLU A 437 -38.46 -19.41 13.78
C GLU A 437 -38.71 -19.79 12.32
N THR A 438 -38.70 -18.82 11.42
CA THR A 438 -38.87 -19.07 9.97
C THR A 438 -37.69 -19.85 9.39
N ALA A 439 -36.47 -19.62 9.86
CA ALA A 439 -35.29 -20.39 9.45
C ALA A 439 -35.46 -21.88 9.83
N ARG A 440 -35.98 -22.17 11.02
CA ARG A 440 -36.28 -23.54 11.45
C ARG A 440 -37.34 -24.19 10.57
N LEU A 441 -38.40 -23.46 10.18
CA LEU A 441 -39.41 -23.99 9.27
C LEU A 441 -38.84 -24.37 7.90
N PHE A 442 -37.90 -23.59 7.34
CA PHE A 442 -37.18 -23.98 6.11
C PHE A 442 -36.39 -25.27 6.30
N THR A 443 -35.65 -25.40 7.39
CA THR A 443 -34.86 -26.60 7.70
C THR A 443 -35.75 -27.83 7.89
N GLU A 444 -36.86 -27.71 8.61
CA GLU A 444 -37.82 -28.79 8.78
C GLU A 444 -38.48 -29.21 7.46
N ALA A 445 -38.84 -28.23 6.62
CA ALA A 445 -39.41 -28.51 5.30
C ALA A 445 -38.42 -29.26 4.40
N GLU A 446 -37.15 -28.82 4.35
CA GLU A 446 -36.09 -29.48 3.60
C GLU A 446 -35.86 -30.92 4.08
N GLN A 447 -35.87 -31.14 5.41
CA GLN A 447 -35.74 -32.48 5.99
C GLN A 447 -36.90 -33.40 5.62
N LYS A 448 -38.14 -32.92 5.76
CA LYS A 448 -39.36 -33.70 5.43
C LYS A 448 -39.39 -34.06 3.95
N ILE A 449 -39.06 -33.13 3.07
CA ILE A 449 -38.96 -33.35 1.62
C ILE A 449 -37.89 -34.43 1.32
N ASN A 450 -36.73 -34.33 1.94
CA ASN A 450 -35.65 -35.30 1.75
C ASN A 450 -36.05 -36.71 2.21
N VAL A 451 -36.78 -36.85 3.35
CA VAL A 451 -37.27 -38.14 3.84
C VAL A 451 -38.25 -38.74 2.84
N GLU A 452 -39.21 -37.99 2.33
CA GLU A 452 -40.21 -38.50 1.37
C GLU A 452 -39.57 -38.85 0.01
N LEU A 453 -38.61 -38.06 -0.46
CA LEU A 453 -37.86 -38.34 -1.68
C LEU A 453 -36.99 -39.61 -1.53
N ASN A 454 -36.43 -39.88 -0.36
CA ASN A 454 -35.70 -41.11 -0.08
C ASN A 454 -36.61 -42.35 -0.12
N ARG A 455 -37.83 -42.24 0.42
CA ARG A 455 -38.85 -43.31 0.37
C ARG A 455 -39.26 -43.61 -1.08
N LEU A 456 -39.43 -42.56 -1.92
CA LEU A 456 -39.70 -42.70 -3.34
C LEU A 456 -38.54 -43.35 -4.08
N ASP A 457 -37.31 -42.96 -3.79
CA ASP A 457 -36.09 -43.52 -4.40
C ASP A 457 -35.97 -45.02 -4.17
N GLN A 458 -36.17 -45.44 -2.92
CA GLN A 458 -36.15 -46.88 -2.56
C GLN A 458 -37.18 -47.68 -3.34
N ASN A 459 -38.40 -47.16 -3.51
CA ASN A 459 -39.44 -47.86 -4.25
C ASN A 459 -39.18 -47.85 -5.76
N LEU A 460 -38.76 -46.70 -6.32
CA LEU A 460 -38.47 -46.58 -7.77
C LEU A 460 -37.27 -47.44 -8.19
N SER A 461 -36.25 -47.54 -7.37
CA SER A 461 -35.06 -48.36 -7.62
C SER A 461 -35.40 -49.86 -7.75
N THR A 462 -36.49 -50.32 -7.09
CA THR A 462 -36.95 -51.73 -7.21
C THR A 462 -37.77 -51.96 -8.48
N ILE A 463 -38.34 -50.92 -9.06
CA ILE A 463 -39.14 -51.00 -10.29
C ILE A 463 -38.25 -50.85 -11.53
N GLU A 464 -37.49 -49.76 -11.59
CA GLU A 464 -36.60 -49.45 -12.71
C GLU A 464 -35.50 -48.45 -12.29
N PRO A 465 -34.20 -48.79 -12.39
CA PRO A 465 -33.08 -47.96 -11.97
C PRO A 465 -33.07 -46.56 -12.65
N THR A 466 -33.51 -46.46 -13.90
CA THR A 466 -33.54 -45.18 -14.65
C THR A 466 -34.52 -44.16 -14.03
N LEU A 467 -35.56 -44.60 -13.35
CA LEU A 467 -36.49 -43.75 -12.62
C LEU A 467 -35.83 -43.15 -11.37
N ALA A 468 -34.98 -43.90 -10.68
CA ALA A 468 -34.20 -43.40 -9.57
C ALA A 468 -33.22 -42.29 -10.00
N ASP A 469 -32.51 -42.45 -11.10
CA ASP A 469 -31.64 -41.41 -11.69
C ASP A 469 -32.40 -40.12 -12.06
N ASN A 470 -33.61 -40.30 -12.62
CA ASN A 470 -34.48 -39.18 -12.92
C ASN A 470 -34.92 -38.46 -11.63
N LEU A 471 -35.27 -39.21 -10.58
CA LEU A 471 -35.63 -38.66 -9.27
C LEU A 471 -34.48 -37.87 -8.66
N ALA A 472 -33.23 -38.35 -8.76
CA ALA A 472 -32.04 -37.63 -8.26
C ALA A 472 -31.89 -36.23 -8.93
N THR A 473 -32.17 -36.15 -10.23
CA THR A 473 -32.17 -34.89 -10.98
C THR A 473 -33.29 -33.96 -10.56
N ARG A 474 -34.50 -34.47 -10.32
CA ARG A 474 -35.66 -33.70 -9.87
C ARG A 474 -35.48 -33.24 -8.43
N ARG A 475 -34.92 -34.06 -7.56
CA ARG A 475 -34.58 -33.71 -6.17
C ARG A 475 -33.68 -32.49 -6.12
N ARG A 476 -32.61 -32.43 -6.92
CA ARG A 476 -31.73 -31.26 -7.00
C ARG A 476 -32.50 -29.98 -7.35
N LYS A 477 -33.45 -30.05 -8.28
CA LYS A 477 -34.28 -28.90 -8.66
C LYS A 477 -35.21 -28.45 -7.54
N ILE A 478 -35.87 -29.37 -6.83
CA ILE A 478 -36.75 -29.08 -5.71
C ILE A 478 -35.97 -28.37 -4.59
N LEU A 479 -34.84 -28.93 -4.17
CA LEU A 479 -34.00 -28.34 -3.13
C LEU A 479 -33.41 -26.99 -3.56
N TYR A 480 -33.05 -26.84 -4.84
CA TYR A 480 -32.63 -25.55 -5.39
C TYR A 480 -33.70 -24.47 -5.27
N HIS A 481 -34.99 -24.79 -5.59
CA HIS A 481 -36.07 -23.80 -5.47
C HIS A 481 -36.38 -23.41 -4.03
N ILE A 482 -36.27 -24.37 -3.08
CA ILE A 482 -36.42 -24.07 -1.65
C ILE A 482 -35.27 -23.18 -1.19
N GLY A 483 -34.02 -23.52 -1.54
CA GLY A 483 -32.86 -22.71 -1.23
C GLY A 483 -32.96 -21.29 -1.82
N ALA A 484 -33.44 -21.16 -3.07
CA ALA A 484 -33.67 -19.86 -3.70
C ALA A 484 -34.72 -19.02 -2.95
N LEU A 485 -35.79 -19.65 -2.44
CA LEU A 485 -36.80 -18.97 -1.61
C LEU A 485 -36.20 -18.57 -0.26
N ARG A 486 -35.39 -19.42 0.38
CA ARG A 486 -34.68 -19.13 1.63
C ARG A 486 -33.74 -17.92 1.48
N HIS A 487 -33.01 -17.82 0.35
CA HIS A 487 -32.19 -16.64 0.08
C HIS A 487 -33.02 -15.35 -0.11
N LYS A 488 -34.20 -15.44 -0.73
CA LYS A 488 -35.11 -14.30 -0.82
C LYS A 488 -35.64 -13.89 0.56
N PHE A 489 -35.93 -14.85 1.42
CA PHE A 489 -36.32 -14.60 2.80
C PHE A 489 -35.21 -13.86 3.56
N HIS A 490 -33.96 -14.31 3.48
CA HIS A 490 -32.85 -13.62 4.16
C HIS A 490 -32.74 -12.16 3.72
N ARG A 491 -32.80 -11.89 2.41
CA ARG A 491 -32.75 -10.51 1.90
C ARG A 491 -33.95 -9.67 2.36
N ALA A 492 -35.14 -10.25 2.38
CA ALA A 492 -36.34 -9.55 2.83
C ALA A 492 -36.27 -9.16 4.32
N GLU A 493 -35.78 -10.06 5.19
CA GLU A 493 -35.60 -9.77 6.62
C GLU A 493 -34.57 -8.66 6.86
N ILE A 494 -33.42 -8.70 6.19
CA ILE A 494 -32.42 -7.61 6.29
C ILE A 494 -33.01 -6.29 5.78
N SER A 495 -33.70 -6.31 4.63
CA SER A 495 -34.31 -5.09 4.06
C SER A 495 -35.40 -4.50 4.96
N ARG A 496 -36.12 -5.34 5.71
CA ARG A 496 -37.19 -4.93 6.64
C ARG A 496 -36.64 -4.29 7.91
N ASP A 497 -35.49 -4.76 8.39
CA ASP A 497 -34.80 -4.18 9.55
C ASP A 497 -33.75 -3.15 9.08
N GLU A 498 -34.22 -1.93 8.86
CA GLU A 498 -33.38 -0.82 8.40
C GLU A 498 -32.21 -0.53 9.37
N VAL A 499 -32.43 -0.71 10.67
CA VAL A 499 -31.38 -0.48 11.69
C VAL A 499 -30.24 -1.48 11.54
N THR A 500 -30.59 -2.76 11.39
CA THR A 500 -29.60 -3.82 11.17
C THR A 500 -28.90 -3.64 9.83
N ARG A 501 -29.64 -3.39 8.75
CA ARG A 501 -29.08 -3.14 7.43
C ARG A 501 -28.04 -2.01 7.47
N ARG A 502 -28.40 -0.85 8.00
CA ARG A 502 -27.51 0.31 8.11
C ARG A 502 -26.28 0.03 8.96
N ARG A 503 -26.41 -0.67 10.07
CA ARG A 503 -25.26 -1.07 10.91
C ARG A 503 -24.28 -1.96 10.17
N LEU A 504 -24.77 -2.91 9.40
CA LEU A 504 -23.94 -3.81 8.62
C LEU A 504 -23.26 -3.07 7.46
N GLU A 505 -23.99 -2.27 6.71
CA GLU A 505 -23.46 -1.47 5.61
C GLU A 505 -22.35 -0.52 6.08
N THR A 506 -22.57 0.23 7.17
CA THR A 506 -21.56 1.13 7.73
C THR A 506 -20.35 0.39 8.29
N MET A 507 -20.55 -0.78 8.89
CA MET A 507 -19.45 -1.63 9.35
C MET A 507 -18.60 -2.12 8.17
N PHE A 508 -19.22 -2.59 7.09
CA PHE A 508 -18.51 -3.00 5.89
C PHE A 508 -17.77 -1.84 5.21
N ALA A 509 -18.42 -0.67 5.11
CA ALA A 509 -17.78 0.53 4.58
C ALA A 509 -16.54 0.93 5.38
N ALA A 510 -16.57 0.74 6.71
CA ALA A 510 -15.46 1.09 7.59
C ALA A 510 -14.35 0.03 7.62
N LEU A 511 -14.68 -1.26 7.72
CA LEU A 511 -13.70 -2.33 7.96
C LEU A 511 -13.19 -2.98 6.68
N LEU A 512 -14.01 -3.01 5.61
CA LEU A 512 -13.67 -3.64 4.33
C LEU A 512 -14.17 -2.78 3.14
N PRO A 513 -13.75 -1.51 3.06
CA PRO A 513 -14.21 -0.59 2.02
C PRO A 513 -13.89 -1.12 0.62
N HIS A 514 -14.87 -1.11 -0.28
CA HIS A 514 -14.76 -1.67 -1.64
C HIS A 514 -14.25 -3.12 -1.69
N LYS A 515 -14.46 -3.91 -0.63
CA LYS A 515 -13.93 -5.28 -0.46
C LYS A 515 -12.40 -5.35 -0.36
N HIS A 516 -11.74 -4.24 -0.07
CA HIS A 516 -10.31 -4.17 0.21
C HIS A 516 -10.04 -3.95 1.70
N LEU A 517 -8.84 -4.26 2.16
CA LEU A 517 -8.42 -3.90 3.52
C LEU A 517 -8.57 -2.38 3.73
N GLN A 518 -9.05 -2.00 4.91
CA GLN A 518 -9.29 -0.61 5.31
C GLN A 518 -8.13 0.33 4.94
N GLU A 519 -6.91 -0.09 5.21
CA GLU A 519 -5.68 0.67 4.98
C GLU A 519 -5.38 0.97 3.51
N ARG A 520 -5.99 0.23 2.58
CA ARG A 520 -5.79 0.43 1.14
C ARG A 520 -6.75 1.46 0.55
N THR A 521 -7.78 1.81 1.30
CA THR A 521 -8.85 2.70 0.81
C THR A 521 -8.96 3.97 1.63
N LEU A 522 -9.11 3.85 2.96
CA LEU A 522 -9.39 5.01 3.80
C LEU A 522 -8.16 5.92 3.99
N ASN A 523 -8.43 7.22 4.01
CA ASN A 523 -7.45 8.25 4.36
C ASN A 523 -7.30 8.40 5.87
N VAL A 524 -6.11 8.82 6.31
CA VAL A 524 -5.82 9.06 7.73
C VAL A 524 -6.70 10.17 8.35
N THR A 525 -7.18 11.11 7.53
CA THR A 525 -8.05 12.22 8.00
C THR A 525 -9.31 11.74 8.69
N ASN A 526 -9.84 10.55 8.32
CA ASN A 526 -10.95 9.92 9.04
C ASN A 526 -10.68 9.69 10.53
N PHE A 527 -9.46 9.30 10.84
CA PHE A 527 -9.05 8.98 12.20
C PHE A 527 -8.50 10.22 12.92
N LEU A 528 -7.80 11.10 12.20
CA LEU A 528 -7.32 12.37 12.77
C LEU A 528 -8.48 13.29 13.14
N ASP A 529 -9.56 13.31 12.36
CA ASP A 529 -10.76 14.05 12.70
C ASP A 529 -11.42 13.56 14.01
N ARG A 530 -11.35 12.26 14.29
CA ARG A 530 -11.99 11.64 15.47
C ARG A 530 -11.10 11.59 16.71
N TYR A 531 -9.79 11.42 16.52
CA TYR A 531 -8.84 11.08 17.58
C TYR A 531 -7.65 12.04 17.65
N GLY A 532 -7.62 13.08 16.80
CA GLY A 532 -6.49 13.99 16.72
C GLY A 532 -5.19 13.29 16.32
N LEU A 533 -4.06 13.94 16.53
CA LEU A 533 -2.73 13.40 16.23
C LEU A 533 -2.37 12.19 17.10
N TYR A 534 -3.04 11.96 18.23
CA TYR A 534 -2.84 10.79 19.09
C TYR A 534 -3.03 9.47 18.35
N PHE A 535 -3.83 9.47 17.28
CA PHE A 535 -4.00 8.28 16.44
C PHE A 535 -2.67 7.79 15.87
N ILE A 536 -1.78 8.69 15.46
CA ILE A 536 -0.44 8.32 14.95
C ILE A 536 0.37 7.60 16.02
N ASP A 537 0.34 8.10 17.26
CA ASP A 537 1.07 7.52 18.39
C ASP A 537 0.49 6.13 18.75
N TRP A 538 -0.82 5.96 18.74
CA TRP A 538 -1.46 4.66 19.00
C TRP A 538 -1.05 3.60 17.96
N ILE A 539 -1.04 3.97 16.68
CA ILE A 539 -0.57 3.07 15.62
C ILE A 539 0.91 2.74 15.81
N TYR A 540 1.73 3.73 16.16
CA TYR A 540 3.15 3.51 16.41
C TYR A 540 3.38 2.51 17.55
N GLU A 541 2.68 2.66 18.67
CA GLU A 541 2.76 1.73 19.82
C GLU A 541 2.24 0.33 19.48
N ALA A 542 1.28 0.23 18.56
CA ALA A 542 0.75 -1.04 18.09
C ALA A 542 1.69 -1.78 17.13
N ILE A 543 2.79 -1.17 16.66
CA ILE A 543 3.73 -1.84 15.73
C ILE A 543 4.52 -2.92 16.48
N ASP A 544 4.41 -4.14 15.98
CA ASP A 544 5.20 -5.30 16.37
C ASP A 544 5.91 -5.86 15.14
N LEU A 545 7.23 -5.64 15.04
CA LEU A 545 8.02 -6.07 13.89
C LEU A 545 8.21 -7.60 13.78
N ASP A 546 7.88 -8.34 14.83
CA ASP A 546 7.90 -9.82 14.81
C ASP A 546 6.58 -10.40 14.29
N ASP A 547 5.47 -9.66 14.40
CA ASP A 547 4.19 -10.06 13.83
C ASP A 547 4.17 -9.77 12.31
N LYS A 548 4.07 -10.83 11.52
CA LYS A 548 4.04 -10.77 10.04
C LYS A 548 2.62 -10.78 9.48
N GLY A 549 1.59 -10.81 10.32
CA GLY A 549 0.18 -10.82 9.95
C GLY A 549 -0.40 -9.42 9.72
N HIS A 550 -1.66 -9.40 9.33
CA HIS A 550 -2.50 -8.20 9.36
C HIS A 550 -3.06 -8.03 10.77
N ARG A 551 -2.81 -6.91 11.40
CA ARG A 551 -3.23 -6.69 12.78
C ARG A 551 -4.58 -5.98 12.86
N ILE A 552 -5.42 -6.42 13.76
CA ILE A 552 -6.72 -5.83 14.06
C ILE A 552 -6.57 -5.09 15.39
N ILE A 553 -6.81 -3.77 15.37
CA ILE A 553 -6.69 -2.91 16.54
C ILE A 553 -8.10 -2.52 16.98
N TYR A 554 -8.47 -2.84 18.21
CA TYR A 554 -9.73 -2.41 18.83
C TYR A 554 -9.46 -1.14 19.67
N LEU A 555 -10.18 -0.04 19.35
CA LEU A 555 -10.11 1.25 20.06
C LEU A 555 -11.05 1.30 21.25
#